data_3087ec38183a563f778ed0ed0d04767f
#
_entry.id   3087ec38183a563f778ed0ed0d04767f
#
_cell.length_a   1.000
_cell.length_b   1.000
_cell.length_c   1.000
_cell.angle_alpha   90.00
_cell.angle_beta   90.00
_cell.angle_gamma   90.00
#
_symmetry.space_group_name_H-M   'P 1'
#
loop_
_entity.id
_entity.type
_entity.pdbx_description
1 polymer ?
#
loop_
_entity_poly.entity_id
_entity_poly.type
_entity_poly.pdbx_seq_one_letter_code
_entity_poly.pdbx_strand_id
1 'polypeptide(L)'
;VDYIEHVTDEFREIYDIVKHTKPYTGLKVAILNAWGRLRTWQAHMVAHELPYKQIYSYLGIMEALSGASVDVSFISFDDIINDGVPEGVDVIINAGDAGTSFSGGEVWKNETLITRIREFVYNGGGFVGVGEPTAVHHQGRFFQLGDILGVEREMGYSLSTDKYFTKELKEHFIIEDIEDVHKIDFGENIKNVYGLTSATEVLEFSNPKVSAGGVEEGIVLPANAEGKEFGEIHLAANPYGKGRGVYIAGLPYTPENTRLLMRALFYAANKESELTKWYASNPLVEVHAYPEKGVYAIVNNTNELQSTLVYDGAGVSRTVELEPSEIRWEKIS
;
A
#
# COMPACT_ATOMS: atom_id res chain seq x y z
N VAL A 1 -40.73 7.18 1.40
CA VAL A 1 -41.10 5.84 1.88
C VAL A 1 -40.50 4.81 0.92
N ASP A 2 -40.86 4.87 -0.36
CA ASP A 2 -40.46 3.89 -1.39
C ASP A 2 -38.93 3.69 -1.53
N TYR A 3 -38.15 4.78 -1.41
CA TYR A 3 -36.67 4.69 -1.47
C TYR A 3 -36.08 3.93 -0.27
N ILE A 4 -36.64 4.17 0.93
CA ILE A 4 -36.19 3.49 2.15
C ILE A 4 -36.54 1.99 2.08
N GLU A 5 -37.69 1.65 1.56
CA GLU A 5 -38.13 0.26 1.37
C GLU A 5 -37.20 -0.43 0.37
N HIS A 6 -36.91 0.18 -0.77
CA HIS A 6 -35.98 -0.36 -1.75
C HIS A 6 -34.60 -0.65 -1.17
N VAL A 7 -33.96 0.35 -0.53
CA VAL A 7 -32.64 0.18 0.12
C VAL A 7 -32.69 -0.92 1.21
N THR A 8 -33.79 -0.97 1.97
CA THR A 8 -33.94 -1.98 3.02
C THR A 8 -34.05 -3.39 2.46
N ASP A 9 -34.73 -3.54 1.33
CA ASP A 9 -34.90 -4.85 0.68
C ASP A 9 -33.60 -5.30 0.04
N GLU A 10 -32.83 -4.43 -0.58
CA GLU A 10 -31.47 -4.74 -1.05
C GLU A 10 -30.55 -5.20 0.09
N PHE A 11 -30.54 -4.49 1.23
CA PHE A 11 -29.76 -4.93 2.40
C PHE A 11 -30.19 -6.28 2.94
N ARG A 12 -31.48 -6.60 2.92
CA ARG A 12 -32.00 -7.92 3.33
C ARG A 12 -31.55 -9.01 2.38
N GLU A 13 -31.60 -8.77 1.08
CA GLU A 13 -31.14 -9.71 0.07
C GLU A 13 -29.66 -10.02 0.22
N ILE A 14 -28.81 -8.99 0.33
CA ILE A 14 -27.37 -9.13 0.60
C ILE A 14 -27.15 -9.89 1.89
N TYR A 15 -27.85 -9.51 2.97
CA TYR A 15 -27.72 -10.19 4.28
C TYR A 15 -28.06 -11.67 4.20
N ASP A 16 -29.13 -12.05 3.51
CA ASP A 16 -29.56 -13.43 3.36
C ASP A 16 -28.54 -14.29 2.60
N ILE A 17 -27.81 -13.69 1.66
CA ILE A 17 -26.74 -14.34 0.92
C ILE A 17 -25.49 -14.50 1.81
N VAL A 18 -25.04 -13.42 2.47
CA VAL A 18 -23.72 -13.36 3.12
C VAL A 18 -23.74 -13.81 4.59
N LYS A 19 -24.89 -13.86 5.24
CA LYS A 19 -24.99 -14.27 6.65
C LYS A 19 -24.39 -15.66 6.88
N HIS A 20 -23.61 -15.80 7.94
CA HIS A 20 -22.97 -17.04 8.33
C HIS A 20 -21.98 -17.61 7.29
N THR A 21 -21.49 -16.80 6.36
CA THR A 21 -20.44 -17.19 5.44
C THR A 21 -19.32 -16.16 5.44
N LYS A 22 -18.14 -16.57 5.01
CA LYS A 22 -16.99 -15.66 4.86
C LYS A 22 -16.74 -15.41 3.38
N PRO A 23 -16.43 -14.15 3.01
CA PRO A 23 -15.96 -13.88 1.66
C PRO A 23 -14.62 -14.58 1.43
N TYR A 24 -14.35 -14.88 0.17
CA TYR A 24 -13.00 -15.28 -0.24
C TYR A 24 -12.04 -14.10 0.02
N THR A 25 -10.90 -14.41 0.61
CA THR A 25 -9.82 -13.44 0.80
C THR A 25 -8.51 -14.05 0.32
N GLY A 26 -7.85 -13.36 -0.62
CA GLY A 26 -6.57 -13.82 -1.18
C GLY A 26 -5.38 -13.61 -0.25
N LEU A 27 -5.48 -12.62 0.65
CA LEU A 27 -4.42 -12.21 1.57
C LEU A 27 -4.95 -11.97 2.97
N LYS A 28 -4.06 -12.16 3.96
CA LYS A 28 -4.21 -11.67 5.32
C LYS A 28 -3.28 -10.49 5.56
N VAL A 29 -3.86 -9.30 5.69
CA VAL A 29 -3.17 -8.03 5.84
C VAL A 29 -3.25 -7.57 7.29
N ALA A 30 -2.12 -7.20 7.89
CA ALA A 30 -2.07 -6.59 9.21
C ALA A 30 -1.65 -5.12 9.10
N ILE A 31 -2.50 -4.20 9.53
CA ILE A 31 -2.19 -2.77 9.61
C ILE A 31 -1.58 -2.48 10.97
N LEU A 32 -0.36 -1.95 10.99
CA LEU A 32 0.27 -1.49 12.22
C LEU A 32 -0.38 -0.22 12.73
N ASN A 33 -0.59 -0.15 14.05
CA ASN A 33 -1.02 1.06 14.72
C ASN A 33 -0.39 1.19 16.10
N ALA A 34 -0.28 2.42 16.56
CA ALA A 34 0.24 2.75 17.87
C ALA A 34 -0.88 3.23 18.85
N TRP A 35 -2.10 2.79 18.65
CA TRP A 35 -3.23 3.10 19.53
C TRP A 35 -2.88 2.72 20.97
N GLY A 36 -3.01 3.66 21.87
CA GLY A 36 -2.63 3.50 23.26
C GLY A 36 -1.33 4.20 23.63
N ARG A 37 -0.24 4.01 22.88
CA ARG A 37 1.04 4.67 23.16
C ARG A 37 1.09 6.14 22.79
N LEU A 38 0.55 6.52 21.64
CA LEU A 38 0.58 7.87 21.09
C LEU A 38 -0.80 8.53 21.08
N ARG A 39 -1.74 7.98 21.83
CA ARG A 39 -3.12 8.46 21.88
C ARG A 39 -3.25 9.94 22.27
N THR A 40 -2.44 10.39 23.24
CA THR A 40 -2.44 11.78 23.67
C THR A 40 -2.03 12.72 22.55
N TRP A 41 -1.04 12.28 21.75
CA TRP A 41 -0.55 13.05 20.62
C TRP A 41 -1.58 13.14 19.49
N GLN A 42 -2.29 12.05 19.18
CA GLN A 42 -3.40 12.05 18.22
C GLN A 42 -4.52 13.03 18.65
N ALA A 43 -4.92 12.98 19.91
CA ALA A 43 -5.94 13.89 20.42
C ALA A 43 -5.50 15.35 20.32
N HIS A 44 -4.22 15.62 20.58
CA HIS A 44 -3.64 16.94 20.41
C HIS A 44 -3.64 17.43 18.97
N MET A 45 -3.29 16.57 18.02
CA MET A 45 -3.33 16.89 16.60
C MET A 45 -4.73 17.28 16.12
N VAL A 46 -5.74 16.49 16.47
CA VAL A 46 -7.14 16.76 16.09
C VAL A 46 -7.62 18.07 16.71
N ALA A 47 -7.27 18.32 17.96
CA ALA A 47 -7.69 19.53 18.67
C ALA A 47 -7.06 20.82 18.12
N HIS A 48 -5.89 20.74 17.46
CA HIS A 48 -5.15 21.88 16.96
C HIS A 48 -5.21 22.04 15.44
N GLU A 49 -6.19 21.41 14.79
CA GLU A 49 -6.37 21.51 13.31
C GLU A 49 -5.09 21.25 12.52
N LEU A 50 -4.28 20.32 13.00
CA LEU A 50 -3.10 19.91 12.25
C LEU A 50 -3.53 19.39 10.88
N PRO A 51 -2.78 19.69 9.81
CA PRO A 51 -3.19 19.36 8.45
C PRO A 51 -3.54 17.88 8.34
N TYR A 52 -4.68 17.57 7.74
CA TYR A 52 -5.10 16.19 7.43
C TYR A 52 -4.07 15.42 6.60
N LYS A 53 -3.14 16.10 5.97
CA LYS A 53 -2.00 15.56 5.24
C LYS A 53 -1.28 14.41 5.96
N GLN A 54 -1.15 14.53 7.29
CA GLN A 54 -0.46 13.56 8.13
C GLN A 54 -1.20 12.22 8.25
N ILE A 55 -2.47 12.17 7.87
CA ILE A 55 -3.29 10.96 7.94
C ILE A 55 -3.76 10.48 6.57
N TYR A 56 -3.50 11.21 5.50
CA TYR A 56 -4.02 10.88 4.17
C TYR A 56 -3.61 9.48 3.70
N SER A 57 -2.36 9.12 3.87
CA SER A 57 -1.91 7.79 3.49
C SER A 57 -2.59 6.69 4.30
N TYR A 58 -2.82 6.93 5.59
CA TYR A 58 -3.52 5.96 6.44
C TYR A 58 -5.00 5.84 6.06
N LEU A 59 -5.69 6.96 5.83
CA LEU A 59 -7.07 6.95 5.36
C LEU A 59 -7.19 6.34 3.97
N GLY A 60 -6.30 6.69 3.05
CA GLY A 60 -6.27 6.11 1.70
C GLY A 60 -6.14 4.59 1.71
N ILE A 61 -5.31 4.04 2.61
CA ILE A 61 -5.20 2.60 2.82
C ILE A 61 -6.51 2.02 3.33
N MET A 62 -7.13 2.65 4.33
CA MET A 62 -8.39 2.17 4.91
C MET A 62 -9.51 2.12 3.87
N GLU A 63 -9.63 3.18 3.06
CA GLU A 63 -10.63 3.25 1.99
C GLU A 63 -10.32 2.22 0.89
N ALA A 64 -9.06 2.11 0.46
CA ALA A 64 -8.67 1.14 -0.56
C ALA A 64 -8.93 -0.31 -0.14
N LEU A 65 -8.70 -0.64 1.14
CA LEU A 65 -8.90 -2.00 1.65
C LEU A 65 -10.37 -2.32 1.95
N SER A 66 -11.23 -1.33 2.12
CA SER A 66 -12.65 -1.54 2.45
C SER A 66 -13.41 -2.31 1.36
N GLY A 67 -13.06 -2.10 0.09
CA GLY A 67 -13.64 -2.79 -1.06
C GLY A 67 -12.81 -3.97 -1.58
N ALA A 68 -11.72 -4.32 -0.91
CA ALA A 68 -10.78 -5.32 -1.40
C ALA A 68 -11.08 -6.72 -0.85
N SER A 69 -10.85 -7.76 -1.66
CA SER A 69 -10.96 -9.16 -1.25
C SER A 69 -9.76 -9.61 -0.41
N VAL A 70 -9.54 -8.94 0.72
CA VAL A 70 -8.47 -9.22 1.69
C VAL A 70 -9.01 -9.31 3.11
N ASP A 71 -8.38 -10.11 3.94
CA ASP A 71 -8.68 -10.21 5.37
C ASP A 71 -7.82 -9.20 6.12
N VAL A 72 -8.44 -8.14 6.64
CA VAL A 72 -7.74 -7.03 7.28
C VAL A 72 -7.83 -7.15 8.79
N SER A 73 -6.69 -7.08 9.44
CA SER A 73 -6.56 -7.01 10.90
C SER A 73 -5.73 -5.81 11.32
N PHE A 74 -5.92 -5.36 12.56
CA PHE A 74 -5.06 -4.35 13.18
C PHE A 74 -4.17 -5.03 14.21
N ILE A 75 -2.91 -4.66 14.20
CA ILE A 75 -1.91 -5.16 15.15
C ILE A 75 -1.17 -3.98 15.77
N SER A 76 -1.01 -3.98 17.08
CA SER A 76 -0.23 -2.95 17.73
C SER A 76 1.27 -3.26 17.69
N PHE A 77 2.08 -2.22 17.82
CA PHE A 77 3.51 -2.39 17.98
C PHE A 77 3.85 -3.19 19.24
N ASP A 78 3.07 -3.05 20.30
CA ASP A 78 3.29 -3.79 21.54
C ASP A 78 3.00 -5.28 21.39
N ASP A 79 2.00 -5.65 20.58
CA ASP A 79 1.73 -7.07 20.28
C ASP A 79 2.95 -7.70 19.59
N ILE A 80 3.53 -7.01 18.60
CA ILE A 80 4.73 -7.52 17.93
C ILE A 80 5.92 -7.60 18.90
N ILE A 81 6.12 -6.58 19.76
CA ILE A 81 7.21 -6.56 20.74
C ILE A 81 7.07 -7.72 21.74
N ASN A 82 5.86 -8.05 22.16
CA ASN A 82 5.63 -9.07 23.18
C ASN A 82 5.57 -10.49 22.57
N ASP A 83 4.79 -10.65 21.51
CA ASP A 83 4.39 -11.97 21.01
C ASP A 83 4.94 -12.30 19.61
N GLY A 84 5.43 -11.28 18.87
CA GLY A 84 5.85 -11.42 17.47
C GLY A 84 4.72 -11.15 16.50
N VAL A 85 4.99 -11.32 15.20
CA VAL A 85 3.95 -11.21 14.18
C VAL A 85 3.03 -12.42 14.28
N PRO A 86 1.70 -12.23 14.34
CA PRO A 86 0.75 -13.34 14.46
C PRO A 86 0.86 -14.33 13.30
N GLU A 87 0.67 -15.60 13.62
CA GLU A 87 0.65 -16.65 12.60
C GLU A 87 -0.44 -16.40 11.56
N GLY A 88 -0.11 -16.64 10.30
CA GLY A 88 -1.03 -16.51 9.18
C GLY A 88 -1.15 -15.11 8.61
N VAL A 89 -0.48 -14.09 9.17
CA VAL A 89 -0.32 -12.79 8.49
C VAL A 89 0.57 -12.99 7.27
N ASP A 90 0.13 -12.49 6.11
CA ASP A 90 0.90 -12.54 4.87
C ASP A 90 1.73 -11.28 4.67
N VAL A 91 1.15 -10.12 4.99
CA VAL A 91 1.78 -8.81 4.78
C VAL A 91 1.41 -7.82 5.88
N ILE A 92 2.39 -7.03 6.28
CA ILE A 92 2.22 -5.93 7.24
C ILE A 92 2.24 -4.61 6.48
N ILE A 93 1.31 -3.71 6.81
CA ILE A 93 1.33 -2.32 6.33
C ILE A 93 1.70 -1.39 7.50
N ASN A 94 2.63 -0.49 7.25
CA ASN A 94 2.86 0.67 8.12
C ASN A 94 2.73 1.96 7.29
N ALA A 95 1.91 2.89 7.75
CA ALA A 95 1.58 4.09 6.99
C ALA A 95 1.50 5.34 7.86
N GLY A 96 1.68 6.49 7.24
CA GLY A 96 1.54 7.81 7.85
C GLY A 96 2.86 8.57 7.96
N ASP A 97 2.77 9.82 8.41
CA ASP A 97 3.92 10.70 8.56
C ASP A 97 4.75 10.38 9.80
N ALA A 98 6.02 10.74 9.75
CA ALA A 98 6.96 10.57 10.87
C ALA A 98 6.43 11.21 12.15
N GLY A 99 6.65 10.54 13.28
CA GLY A 99 6.27 11.05 14.59
C GLY A 99 4.78 10.94 14.90
N THR A 100 3.97 10.40 14.00
CA THR A 100 2.53 10.19 14.24
C THR A 100 2.26 8.83 14.88
N SER A 101 1.08 8.68 15.48
CA SER A 101 0.62 7.39 15.99
C SER A 101 0.32 6.38 14.88
N PHE A 102 0.14 6.87 13.66
CA PHE A 102 -0.10 6.02 12.49
C PHE A 102 1.19 5.33 12.04
N SER A 103 2.28 6.06 11.90
CA SER A 103 3.59 5.51 11.52
C SER A 103 4.38 4.90 12.68
N GLY A 104 4.08 5.26 13.94
CA GLY A 104 4.70 4.70 15.15
C GLY A 104 5.73 5.58 15.85
N GLY A 105 6.33 6.54 15.17
CA GLY A 105 7.28 7.51 15.76
C GLY A 105 8.42 6.85 16.54
N GLU A 106 8.59 7.26 17.81
CA GLU A 106 9.66 6.79 18.70
C GLU A 106 9.68 5.27 18.96
N VAL A 107 8.57 4.57 18.70
CA VAL A 107 8.50 3.10 18.86
C VAL A 107 9.51 2.40 17.95
N TRP A 108 9.85 3.01 16.82
CA TRP A 108 10.85 2.48 15.88
C TRP A 108 12.29 2.50 16.39
N LYS A 109 12.55 3.03 17.58
CA LYS A 109 13.84 2.85 18.28
C LYS A 109 13.93 1.50 19.02
N ASN A 110 12.84 0.72 19.05
CA ASN A 110 12.81 -0.57 19.74
C ASN A 110 13.42 -1.67 18.86
N GLU A 111 14.57 -2.18 19.27
CA GLU A 111 15.31 -3.21 18.52
C GLU A 111 14.56 -4.55 18.41
N THR A 112 13.76 -4.88 19.43
CA THR A 112 12.95 -6.12 19.40
C THR A 112 11.88 -6.04 18.30
N LEU A 113 11.20 -4.91 18.19
CA LEU A 113 10.23 -4.67 17.11
C LEU A 113 10.88 -4.84 15.73
N ILE A 114 11.98 -4.14 15.52
CA ILE A 114 12.73 -4.15 14.27
C ILE A 114 13.18 -5.57 13.91
N THR A 115 13.76 -6.28 14.89
CA THR A 115 14.24 -7.65 14.69
C THR A 115 13.11 -8.60 14.32
N ARG A 116 11.98 -8.54 15.02
CA ARG A 116 10.83 -9.43 14.75
C ARG A 116 10.19 -9.18 13.39
N ILE A 117 10.10 -7.93 12.95
CA ILE A 117 9.60 -7.63 11.59
C ILE A 117 10.62 -8.08 10.54
N ARG A 118 11.92 -7.88 10.77
CA ARG A 118 12.96 -8.39 9.86
C ARG A 118 12.90 -9.92 9.73
N GLU A 119 12.77 -10.63 10.84
CA GLU A 119 12.62 -12.10 10.84
C GLU A 119 11.38 -12.54 10.07
N PHE A 120 10.25 -11.87 10.28
CA PHE A 120 9.02 -12.15 9.56
C PHE A 120 9.20 -12.00 8.04
N VAL A 121 9.76 -10.88 7.58
CA VAL A 121 9.98 -10.65 6.14
C VAL A 121 11.07 -11.59 5.60
N TYR A 122 12.16 -11.78 6.33
CA TYR A 122 13.24 -12.69 5.90
C TYR A 122 12.75 -14.11 5.67
N ASN A 123 11.76 -14.55 6.43
CA ASN A 123 11.16 -15.88 6.31
C ASN A 123 10.05 -15.99 5.26
N GLY A 124 9.71 -14.90 4.56
CA GLY A 124 8.78 -14.93 3.44
C GLY A 124 7.55 -14.04 3.57
N GLY A 125 7.39 -13.34 4.69
CA GLY A 125 6.35 -12.33 4.85
C GLY A 125 6.60 -11.07 4.01
N GLY A 126 5.56 -10.25 3.84
CA GLY A 126 5.64 -8.97 3.14
C GLY A 126 5.59 -7.77 4.07
N PHE A 127 6.22 -6.67 3.65
CA PHE A 127 6.12 -5.38 4.34
C PHE A 127 5.87 -4.25 3.35
N VAL A 128 4.77 -3.52 3.52
CA VAL A 128 4.44 -2.36 2.67
C VAL A 128 4.48 -1.10 3.54
N GLY A 129 5.36 -0.19 3.18
CA GLY A 129 5.51 1.10 3.86
C GLY A 129 4.95 2.23 3.01
N VAL A 130 4.11 3.09 3.59
CA VAL A 130 3.44 4.19 2.89
C VAL A 130 3.63 5.50 3.63
N GLY A 131 4.05 6.53 2.92
CA GLY A 131 4.38 7.82 3.50
C GLY A 131 5.77 7.83 4.12
N GLU A 132 5.87 8.10 5.41
CA GLU A 132 7.11 8.01 6.19
C GLU A 132 7.11 6.78 7.12
N PRO A 133 7.01 5.57 6.55
CA PRO A 133 6.92 4.35 7.32
C PRO A 133 8.22 4.12 8.10
N THR A 134 8.11 3.64 9.32
CA THR A 134 9.26 3.31 10.18
C THR A 134 10.18 4.50 10.50
N ALA A 135 9.69 5.71 10.30
CA ALA A 135 10.52 6.92 10.35
C ALA A 135 10.76 7.41 11.77
N VAL A 136 12.01 7.46 12.14
CA VAL A 136 12.54 8.15 13.32
C VAL A 136 14.04 8.39 13.15
N HIS A 137 14.51 9.58 13.50
CA HIS A 137 15.95 9.84 13.52
C HIS A 137 16.62 9.03 14.60
N HIS A 138 17.25 7.92 14.22
CA HIS A 138 17.95 7.03 15.14
C HIS A 138 19.13 6.32 14.45
N GLN A 139 20.27 6.29 15.11
CA GLN A 139 21.49 5.61 14.64
C GLN A 139 21.91 5.98 13.20
N GLY A 140 21.73 7.26 12.81
CA GLY A 140 22.10 7.74 11.49
C GLY A 140 21.17 7.34 10.36
N ARG A 141 19.99 6.81 10.68
CA ARG A 141 18.93 6.43 9.73
C ARG A 141 17.66 7.21 9.97
N PHE A 142 16.86 7.36 8.92
CA PHE A 142 15.50 7.86 9.00
C PHE A 142 14.48 6.73 8.93
N PHE A 143 14.58 5.86 7.93
CA PHE A 143 13.77 4.64 7.85
C PHE A 143 14.43 3.49 8.60
N GLN A 144 13.86 3.05 9.73
CA GLN A 144 14.48 2.01 10.56
C GLN A 144 14.42 0.61 9.91
N LEU A 145 13.52 0.41 8.94
CA LEU A 145 13.45 -0.77 8.07
C LEU A 145 13.80 -0.42 6.61
N GLY A 146 14.69 0.54 6.38
CA GLY A 146 15.14 0.91 5.05
C GLY A 146 15.75 -0.27 4.27
N ASP A 147 16.38 -1.21 4.95
CA ASP A 147 16.90 -2.45 4.36
C ASP A 147 15.81 -3.38 3.81
N ILE A 148 14.62 -3.38 4.40
CA ILE A 148 13.45 -4.09 3.86
C ILE A 148 12.83 -3.29 2.72
N LEU A 149 12.62 -1.98 2.91
CA LEU A 149 11.98 -1.11 1.93
C LEU A 149 12.84 -0.83 0.69
N GLY A 150 14.15 -1.03 0.80
CA GLY A 150 15.12 -0.72 -0.25
C GLY A 150 15.42 0.76 -0.41
N VAL A 151 14.94 1.61 0.48
CA VAL A 151 15.07 3.06 0.38
C VAL A 151 15.51 3.69 1.69
N GLU A 152 16.12 4.88 1.59
CA GLU A 152 16.47 5.71 2.72
C GLU A 152 16.25 7.19 2.37
N ARG A 153 16.05 8.03 3.37
CA ARG A 153 15.95 9.47 3.21
C ARG A 153 17.30 10.13 3.41
N GLU A 154 17.68 11.04 2.52
CA GLU A 154 18.84 11.90 2.69
C GLU A 154 18.59 12.91 3.81
N MET A 155 19.43 12.90 4.82
CA MET A 155 19.30 13.74 6.01
C MET A 155 20.27 14.93 6.04
N GLY A 156 20.98 15.15 4.94
CA GLY A 156 21.95 16.24 4.85
C GLY A 156 23.29 15.99 5.58
N TYR A 157 23.49 14.83 6.16
CA TYR A 157 24.72 14.46 6.85
C TYR A 157 25.64 13.61 5.99
N SER A 158 25.15 13.11 4.85
CA SER A 158 25.92 12.24 3.99
C SER A 158 26.91 13.06 3.16
N LEU A 159 28.17 12.89 3.45
CA LEU A 159 29.27 13.29 2.57
C LEU A 159 29.47 12.26 1.45
N SER A 160 28.72 11.17 1.48
CA SER A 160 28.81 10.11 0.51
C SER A 160 28.19 10.57 -0.82
N THR A 161 28.99 10.46 -1.84
CA THR A 161 28.55 10.63 -3.24
C THR A 161 28.05 9.32 -3.83
N ASP A 162 28.09 8.24 -3.06
CA ASP A 162 27.74 6.89 -3.51
C ASP A 162 26.25 6.60 -3.28
N LYS A 163 25.38 7.53 -3.68
CA LYS A 163 23.96 7.24 -3.81
C LYS A 163 23.76 6.26 -4.95
N TYR A 164 22.98 5.23 -4.70
CA TYR A 164 22.67 4.25 -5.75
C TYR A 164 21.70 4.87 -6.74
N PHE A 165 22.19 5.12 -7.95
CA PHE A 165 21.36 5.52 -9.06
C PHE A 165 20.81 4.25 -9.69
N THR A 166 19.54 3.98 -9.46
CA THR A 166 18.85 2.86 -10.05
C THR A 166 18.05 3.33 -11.25
N LYS A 167 18.03 2.51 -12.28
CA LYS A 167 17.20 2.77 -13.45
C LYS A 167 15.76 2.39 -13.09
N GLU A 168 14.82 3.27 -13.46
CA GLU A 168 13.40 2.95 -13.37
C GLU A 168 13.05 1.73 -14.21
N LEU A 169 12.37 0.77 -13.60
CA LEU A 169 11.83 -0.39 -14.30
C LEU A 169 10.50 -0.01 -14.96
N LYS A 170 10.36 -0.33 -16.25
CA LYS A 170 9.14 -0.05 -17.02
C LYS A 170 8.14 -1.22 -16.98
N GLU A 171 8.61 -2.39 -16.60
CA GLU A 171 7.82 -3.61 -16.49
C GLU A 171 8.01 -4.21 -15.10
N HIS A 172 6.93 -4.31 -14.35
CA HIS A 172 6.93 -4.94 -13.03
C HIS A 172 5.50 -5.28 -12.62
N PHE A 173 5.29 -6.39 -11.90
CA PHE A 173 3.96 -6.81 -11.44
C PHE A 173 3.16 -5.70 -10.77
N ILE A 174 3.78 -4.87 -9.93
CA ILE A 174 3.08 -3.81 -9.19
C ILE A 174 2.44 -2.77 -10.13
N ILE A 175 3.03 -2.52 -11.28
CA ILE A 175 2.60 -1.46 -12.22
C ILE A 175 2.01 -2.02 -13.54
N GLU A 176 1.88 -3.33 -13.67
CA GLU A 176 1.54 -4.00 -14.94
C GLU A 176 0.22 -3.55 -15.56
N ASP A 177 -0.82 -3.29 -14.76
CA ASP A 177 -2.12 -2.82 -15.23
C ASP A 177 -2.40 -1.34 -14.89
N ILE A 178 -1.34 -0.58 -14.69
CA ILE A 178 -1.37 0.87 -14.54
C ILE A 178 -0.91 1.49 -15.86
N GLU A 179 -1.77 2.26 -16.50
CA GLU A 179 -1.51 2.82 -17.83
C GLU A 179 -0.27 3.73 -17.84
N ASP A 180 -0.14 4.59 -16.82
CA ASP A 180 1.01 5.49 -16.68
C ASP A 180 1.28 5.72 -15.19
N VAL A 181 2.33 5.09 -14.68
CA VAL A 181 2.72 5.20 -13.26
C VAL A 181 3.07 6.62 -12.83
N HIS A 182 3.54 7.47 -13.76
CA HIS A 182 3.85 8.86 -13.48
C HIS A 182 2.61 9.76 -13.28
N LYS A 183 1.42 9.25 -13.60
CA LYS A 183 0.14 9.95 -13.34
C LYS A 183 -0.48 9.55 -12.01
N ILE A 184 0.10 8.59 -11.30
CA ILE A 184 -0.38 8.22 -9.96
C ILE A 184 -0.19 9.39 -9.02
N ASP A 185 -1.23 9.68 -8.25
CA ASP A 185 -1.15 10.66 -7.17
C ASP A 185 -0.50 10.03 -5.93
N PHE A 186 0.73 10.41 -5.66
CA PHE A 186 1.44 10.05 -4.43
C PHE A 186 1.24 11.06 -3.30
N GLY A 187 0.35 12.05 -3.49
CA GLY A 187 0.08 13.09 -2.51
C GLY A 187 1.25 14.04 -2.31
N GLU A 188 1.40 14.54 -1.10
CA GLU A 188 2.58 15.34 -0.74
C GLU A 188 3.74 14.41 -0.40
N ASN A 189 4.58 14.20 -1.39
CA ASN A 189 5.68 13.26 -1.32
C ASN A 189 6.75 13.69 -0.31
N ILE A 190 7.39 12.70 0.26
CA ILE A 190 8.62 12.89 1.01
C ILE A 190 9.73 13.22 0.03
N LYS A 191 10.48 14.29 0.37
CA LYS A 191 11.64 14.70 -0.41
C LYS A 191 12.89 13.90 -0.04
N ASN A 192 13.79 13.80 -1.01
CA ASN A 192 15.13 13.25 -0.83
C ASN A 192 15.18 11.75 -0.50
N VAL A 193 14.24 10.94 -1.00
CA VAL A 193 14.29 9.48 -0.87
C VAL A 193 15.11 8.90 -2.02
N TYR A 194 16.05 8.02 -1.67
CA TYR A 194 16.97 7.37 -2.62
C TYR A 194 17.02 5.85 -2.40
N GLY A 195 17.44 5.12 -3.44
CA GLY A 195 17.65 3.67 -3.37
C GLY A 195 18.82 3.30 -2.47
N LEU A 196 18.59 2.41 -1.52
CA LEU A 196 19.58 2.05 -0.51
C LEU A 196 20.64 1.09 -1.06
N THR A 197 20.25 0.22 -1.98
CA THR A 197 21.15 -0.77 -2.57
C THR A 197 20.90 -0.90 -4.08
N SER A 198 21.82 -1.58 -4.78
CA SER A 198 21.65 -1.92 -6.19
C SER A 198 20.55 -2.98 -6.45
N ALA A 199 20.04 -3.62 -5.40
CA ALA A 199 18.93 -4.56 -5.49
C ALA A 199 17.56 -3.88 -5.39
N THR A 200 17.51 -2.59 -5.05
CA THR A 200 16.27 -1.82 -5.03
C THR A 200 15.72 -1.67 -6.43
N GLU A 201 14.49 -2.11 -6.63
CA GLU A 201 13.74 -2.00 -7.87
C GLU A 201 12.92 -0.71 -7.84
N VAL A 202 13.37 0.31 -8.58
CA VAL A 202 12.67 1.61 -8.66
C VAL A 202 11.62 1.53 -9.75
N LEU A 203 10.37 1.78 -9.39
CA LEU A 203 9.22 1.66 -10.28
C LEU A 203 8.66 3.01 -10.71
N GLU A 204 8.86 4.03 -9.89
CA GLU A 204 8.55 5.43 -10.21
C GLU A 204 9.44 6.38 -9.42
N PHE A 205 9.91 7.42 -10.07
CA PHE A 205 10.57 8.54 -9.43
C PHE A 205 10.30 9.84 -10.20
N SER A 206 10.32 10.97 -9.47
CA SER A 206 10.29 12.28 -10.12
C SER A 206 11.68 12.65 -10.62
N ASN A 207 11.77 13.15 -11.84
CA ASN A 207 13.00 13.76 -12.31
C ASN A 207 13.14 15.15 -11.69
N PRO A 208 14.13 15.40 -10.81
CA PRO A 208 14.44 16.75 -10.42
C PRO A 208 14.85 17.51 -11.68
N LYS A 209 14.32 18.71 -11.85
CA LYS A 209 14.77 19.61 -12.92
C LYS A 209 16.21 20.00 -12.63
N VAL A 210 17.15 19.31 -13.25
CA VAL A 210 18.55 19.71 -13.22
C VAL A 210 18.74 20.79 -14.27
N SER A 211 18.84 22.05 -13.84
CA SER A 211 19.29 23.12 -14.72
C SER A 211 20.79 22.94 -14.96
N ALA A 212 21.25 23.11 -16.20
CA ALA A 212 22.67 23.08 -16.54
C ALA A 212 23.45 24.11 -15.68
N GLY A 213 24.15 23.62 -14.66
CA GLY A 213 24.98 24.40 -13.76
C GLY A 213 24.38 24.80 -12.42
N GLY A 214 23.22 24.29 -12.04
CA GLY A 214 22.58 24.63 -10.77
C GLY A 214 21.98 23.45 -10.04
N VAL A 215 22.01 23.55 -8.72
CA VAL A 215 21.27 22.68 -7.82
C VAL A 215 19.92 23.35 -7.58
N GLU A 216 18.85 22.83 -8.14
CA GLU A 216 17.50 23.22 -7.72
C GLU A 216 17.14 22.44 -6.44
N GLU A 217 16.67 23.16 -5.43
CA GLU A 217 16.14 22.62 -4.17
C GLU A 217 17.13 21.86 -3.25
N GLY A 218 18.41 22.20 -3.28
CA GLY A 218 19.39 21.68 -2.31
C GLY A 218 19.90 20.28 -2.55
N ILE A 219 19.63 19.68 -3.71
CA ILE A 219 20.16 18.40 -4.11
C ILE A 219 21.57 18.58 -4.70
N VAL A 220 22.58 18.06 -4.04
CA VAL A 220 23.95 18.05 -4.54
C VAL A 220 24.15 16.81 -5.40
N LEU A 221 24.27 17.00 -6.71
CA LEU A 221 24.60 15.90 -7.63
C LEU A 221 26.08 15.51 -7.47
N PRO A 222 26.39 14.21 -7.34
CA PRO A 222 27.77 13.76 -7.39
C PRO A 222 28.36 13.99 -8.79
N ALA A 223 29.68 14.22 -8.85
CA ALA A 223 30.38 14.51 -10.09
C ALA A 223 30.26 13.40 -11.18
N ASN A 224 29.89 12.19 -10.78
CA ASN A 224 29.68 11.05 -11.68
C ASN A 224 28.22 10.83 -12.09
N ALA A 225 27.31 11.76 -11.78
CA ALA A 225 25.90 11.68 -12.16
C ALA A 225 25.60 12.11 -13.58
N GLU A 226 26.59 12.65 -14.31
CA GLU A 226 26.39 13.11 -15.69
C GLU A 226 25.88 11.96 -16.59
N GLY A 227 24.75 12.20 -17.28
CA GLY A 227 24.10 11.22 -18.14
C GLY A 227 23.30 10.14 -17.41
N LYS A 228 23.11 10.25 -16.08
CA LYS A 228 22.27 9.33 -15.31
C LYS A 228 20.93 9.98 -14.99
N GLU A 229 19.86 9.19 -15.10
CA GLU A 229 18.57 9.60 -14.57
C GLU A 229 18.63 9.60 -13.05
N PHE A 230 18.14 10.69 -12.45
CA PHE A 230 18.21 10.91 -11.03
C PHE A 230 16.91 11.58 -10.57
N GLY A 231 16.33 11.07 -9.50
CA GLY A 231 15.09 11.62 -8.97
C GLY A 231 14.76 11.13 -7.56
N GLU A 232 13.72 11.68 -6.99
CA GLU A 232 13.16 11.24 -5.74
C GLU A 232 12.29 10.00 -5.99
N ILE A 233 12.51 8.94 -5.23
CA ILE A 233 11.77 7.69 -5.38
C ILE A 233 10.40 7.83 -4.73
N HIS A 234 9.36 7.55 -5.52
CA HIS A 234 7.98 7.49 -5.03
C HIS A 234 7.46 6.07 -4.91
N LEU A 235 7.99 5.14 -5.68
CA LEU A 235 7.59 3.74 -5.66
C LEU A 235 8.81 2.85 -5.85
N ALA A 236 9.03 1.95 -4.90
CA ALA A 236 10.11 0.97 -5.00
C ALA A 236 9.71 -0.36 -4.39
N ALA A 237 10.32 -1.43 -4.90
CA ALA A 237 10.25 -2.76 -4.34
C ALA A 237 11.66 -3.27 -4.00
N ASN A 238 11.77 -4.17 -3.03
CA ASN A 238 13.06 -4.68 -2.61
C ASN A 238 12.94 -6.12 -2.09
N PRO A 239 13.76 -7.05 -2.57
CA PRO A 239 13.85 -8.38 -2.00
C PRO A 239 14.56 -8.36 -0.63
N TYR A 240 14.03 -9.11 0.33
CA TYR A 240 14.63 -9.26 1.65
C TYR A 240 14.51 -10.69 2.16
N GLY A 241 15.58 -11.47 2.09
CA GLY A 241 15.52 -12.89 2.38
C GLY A 241 14.61 -13.64 1.42
N LYS A 242 13.58 -14.30 1.96
CA LYS A 242 12.53 -14.96 1.17
C LYS A 242 11.32 -14.07 0.92
N GLY A 243 11.22 -12.94 1.62
CA GLY A 243 10.13 -11.98 1.51
C GLY A 243 10.52 -10.74 0.75
N ARG A 244 9.66 -9.75 0.77
CA ARG A 244 9.78 -8.52 -0.01
C ARG A 244 9.26 -7.31 0.76
N GLY A 245 9.89 -6.16 0.52
CA GLY A 245 9.40 -4.86 0.95
C GLY A 245 8.92 -4.04 -0.24
N VAL A 246 7.93 -3.17 -0.01
CA VAL A 246 7.48 -2.17 -0.97
C VAL A 246 7.39 -0.83 -0.28
N TYR A 247 7.92 0.20 -0.91
CA TYR A 247 7.83 1.59 -0.49
C TYR A 247 6.91 2.37 -1.43
N ILE A 248 5.97 3.12 -0.86
CA ILE A 248 5.07 4.03 -1.57
C ILE A 248 5.13 5.39 -0.87
N ALA A 249 5.50 6.46 -1.57
CA ALA A 249 5.75 7.78 -0.98
C ALA A 249 4.50 8.43 -0.34
N GLY A 250 3.33 8.08 -0.82
CA GLY A 250 2.04 8.48 -0.28
C GLY A 250 0.90 7.82 -1.02
N LEU A 251 -0.27 7.75 -0.41
CA LEU A 251 -1.41 7.05 -0.99
C LEU A 251 -2.73 7.74 -0.63
N PRO A 252 -3.03 8.92 -1.18
CA PRO A 252 -4.39 9.44 -1.12
C PRO A 252 -5.33 8.48 -1.85
N TYR A 253 -6.59 8.44 -1.45
CA TYR A 253 -7.56 7.53 -2.07
C TYR A 253 -7.89 7.98 -3.51
N THR A 254 -7.59 7.09 -4.45
CA THR A 254 -8.07 7.11 -5.84
C THR A 254 -8.26 5.66 -6.31
N PRO A 255 -9.06 5.39 -7.34
CA PRO A 255 -9.18 4.03 -7.89
C PRO A 255 -7.84 3.46 -8.34
N GLU A 256 -6.99 4.27 -8.95
CA GLU A 256 -5.66 3.89 -9.41
C GLU A 256 -4.74 3.54 -8.22
N ASN A 257 -4.81 4.31 -7.15
CA ASN A 257 -4.06 4.05 -5.91
C ASN A 257 -4.54 2.79 -5.21
N THR A 258 -5.84 2.49 -5.26
CA THR A 258 -6.38 1.21 -4.78
C THR A 258 -5.77 0.05 -5.56
N ARG A 259 -5.70 0.15 -6.88
CA ARG A 259 -5.07 -0.84 -7.74
C ARG A 259 -3.59 -1.02 -7.41
N LEU A 260 -2.87 0.08 -7.30
CA LEU A 260 -1.45 0.07 -6.92
C LEU A 260 -1.22 -0.63 -5.58
N LEU A 261 -2.01 -0.28 -4.56
CA LEU A 261 -1.90 -0.88 -3.23
C LEU A 261 -2.17 -2.39 -3.28
N MET A 262 -3.23 -2.80 -3.96
CA MET A 262 -3.57 -4.23 -4.08
C MET A 262 -2.42 -5.01 -4.72
N ARG A 263 -1.87 -4.53 -5.83
CA ARG A 263 -0.74 -5.19 -6.49
C ARG A 263 0.51 -5.20 -5.61
N ALA A 264 0.80 -4.10 -4.91
CA ALA A 264 1.91 -4.03 -3.96
C ALA A 264 1.79 -5.06 -2.83
N LEU A 265 0.59 -5.25 -2.28
CA LEU A 265 0.32 -6.22 -1.22
C LEU A 265 0.50 -7.67 -1.70
N PHE A 266 -0.08 -8.02 -2.85
CA PHE A 266 0.05 -9.37 -3.41
C PHE A 266 1.50 -9.69 -3.79
N TYR A 267 2.22 -8.69 -4.33
CA TYR A 267 3.65 -8.83 -4.61
C TYR A 267 4.47 -9.04 -3.34
N ALA A 268 4.28 -8.19 -2.33
CA ALA A 268 5.03 -8.29 -1.07
C ALA A 268 4.79 -9.63 -0.36
N ALA A 269 3.58 -10.15 -0.47
CA ALA A 269 3.20 -11.44 0.12
C ALA A 269 3.65 -12.67 -0.70
N ASN A 270 4.29 -12.52 -1.86
CA ASN A 270 4.61 -13.60 -2.80
C ASN A 270 3.36 -14.39 -3.27
N LYS A 271 2.23 -13.69 -3.45
CA LYS A 271 0.94 -14.27 -3.83
C LYS A 271 0.34 -13.64 -5.08
N GLU A 272 1.17 -13.27 -6.05
CA GLU A 272 0.76 -12.57 -7.27
C GLU A 272 -0.35 -13.32 -8.03
N SER A 273 -0.30 -14.64 -8.05
CA SER A 273 -1.30 -15.49 -8.72
C SER A 273 -2.68 -15.47 -8.05
N GLU A 274 -2.75 -15.05 -6.79
CA GLU A 274 -4.03 -14.98 -6.07
C GLU A 274 -4.83 -13.72 -6.45
N LEU A 275 -4.16 -12.64 -6.91
CA LEU A 275 -4.80 -11.38 -7.27
C LEU A 275 -5.89 -11.58 -8.32
N THR A 276 -5.62 -12.36 -9.35
CA THR A 276 -6.53 -12.54 -10.50
C THR A 276 -7.53 -13.67 -10.33
N LYS A 277 -7.67 -14.27 -9.15
CA LYS A 277 -8.68 -15.30 -8.91
C LYS A 277 -10.11 -14.72 -8.91
N TRP A 278 -10.31 -13.62 -8.18
CA TRP A 278 -11.57 -12.90 -8.12
C TRP A 278 -11.28 -11.43 -8.31
N TYR A 279 -11.44 -10.92 -9.54
CA TYR A 279 -10.85 -9.66 -9.95
C TYR A 279 -11.61 -9.00 -11.08
N ALA A 280 -11.65 -7.68 -11.06
CA ALA A 280 -12.12 -6.87 -12.19
C ALA A 280 -10.97 -6.02 -12.74
N SER A 281 -10.81 -5.96 -14.06
CA SER A 281 -9.75 -5.14 -14.68
C SER A 281 -9.98 -3.63 -14.49
N ASN A 282 -11.24 -3.21 -14.38
CA ASN A 282 -11.57 -1.82 -14.09
C ASN A 282 -11.49 -1.56 -12.58
N PRO A 283 -10.66 -0.62 -12.10
CA PRO A 283 -10.51 -0.34 -10.66
C PRO A 283 -11.75 0.26 -9.99
N LEU A 284 -12.75 0.68 -10.77
CA LEU A 284 -14.05 1.18 -10.29
C LEU A 284 -15.07 0.06 -10.02
N VAL A 285 -14.70 -1.18 -10.32
CA VAL A 285 -15.55 -2.36 -10.14
C VAL A 285 -14.89 -3.32 -9.16
N GLU A 286 -15.67 -3.80 -8.21
CA GLU A 286 -15.22 -4.77 -7.21
C GLU A 286 -15.80 -6.16 -7.48
N VAL A 287 -15.09 -7.19 -7.04
CA VAL A 287 -15.56 -8.58 -7.11
C VAL A 287 -15.44 -9.23 -5.73
N HIS A 288 -16.56 -9.69 -5.19
CA HIS A 288 -16.64 -10.32 -3.88
C HIS A 288 -17.22 -11.74 -4.01
N ALA A 289 -16.41 -12.75 -3.74
CA ALA A 289 -16.81 -14.14 -3.86
C ALA A 289 -17.17 -14.75 -2.51
N TYR A 290 -18.20 -15.58 -2.51
CA TYR A 290 -18.67 -16.38 -1.39
C TYR A 290 -18.74 -17.86 -1.80
N PRO A 291 -17.58 -18.57 -1.85
CA PRO A 291 -17.50 -19.93 -2.37
C PRO A 291 -18.39 -20.94 -1.63
N GLU A 292 -18.55 -20.77 -0.31
CA GLU A 292 -19.42 -21.60 0.51
C GLU A 292 -20.91 -21.52 0.11
N LYS A 293 -21.31 -20.40 -0.50
CA LYS A 293 -22.66 -20.18 -1.05
C LYS A 293 -22.74 -20.45 -2.53
N GLY A 294 -21.60 -20.68 -3.19
CA GLY A 294 -21.54 -20.88 -4.63
C GLY A 294 -21.93 -19.63 -5.45
N VAL A 295 -21.68 -18.44 -4.89
CA VAL A 295 -22.01 -17.15 -5.55
C VAL A 295 -20.88 -16.15 -5.42
N TYR A 296 -20.89 -15.15 -6.32
CA TYR A 296 -20.06 -13.95 -6.21
C TYR A 296 -20.84 -12.72 -6.67
N ALA A 297 -20.46 -11.57 -6.15
CA ALA A 297 -21.02 -10.29 -6.52
C ALA A 297 -20.00 -9.51 -7.37
N ILE A 298 -20.50 -8.80 -8.38
CA ILE A 298 -19.78 -7.79 -9.15
C ILE A 298 -20.43 -6.46 -8.83
N VAL A 299 -19.68 -5.49 -8.36
CA VAL A 299 -20.20 -4.24 -7.81
C VAL A 299 -19.64 -3.05 -8.58
N ASN A 300 -20.51 -2.24 -9.16
CA ASN A 300 -20.17 -0.94 -9.72
C ASN A 300 -20.39 0.14 -8.65
N ASN A 301 -19.29 0.65 -8.06
CA ASN A 301 -19.34 1.70 -7.03
C ASN A 301 -19.45 3.11 -7.57
N THR A 302 -19.86 3.28 -8.82
CA THR A 302 -19.99 4.59 -9.46
C THR A 302 -21.40 4.89 -9.92
N ASN A 303 -21.67 6.17 -10.21
CA ASN A 303 -22.92 6.63 -10.79
C ASN A 303 -22.90 6.61 -12.33
N GLU A 304 -21.97 5.88 -12.95
CA GLU A 304 -21.79 5.78 -14.39
C GLU A 304 -21.77 4.32 -14.83
N LEU A 305 -22.15 4.08 -16.09
CA LEU A 305 -22.04 2.77 -16.72
C LEU A 305 -20.56 2.34 -16.72
N GLN A 306 -20.26 1.14 -16.26
CA GLN A 306 -18.90 0.58 -16.24
C GLN A 306 -18.83 -0.67 -17.10
N SER A 307 -17.73 -0.79 -17.86
CA SER A 307 -17.35 -2.01 -18.56
C SER A 307 -16.05 -2.55 -17.98
N THR A 308 -16.00 -3.83 -17.73
CA THR A 308 -14.85 -4.48 -17.12
C THR A 308 -14.67 -5.91 -17.59
N LEU A 309 -13.44 -6.41 -17.52
CA LEU A 309 -13.14 -7.82 -17.62
C LEU A 309 -13.16 -8.42 -16.21
N VAL A 310 -14.07 -9.34 -15.96
CA VAL A 310 -14.20 -10.02 -14.67
C VAL A 310 -13.55 -11.40 -14.76
N TYR A 311 -12.69 -11.72 -13.79
CA TYR A 311 -12.10 -13.04 -13.60
C TYR A 311 -12.84 -13.77 -12.49
N ASP A 312 -13.32 -14.98 -12.77
CA ASP A 312 -13.89 -15.87 -11.77
C ASP A 312 -12.81 -16.76 -11.14
N GLY A 313 -13.15 -17.43 -10.05
CA GLY A 313 -12.21 -18.27 -9.30
C GLY A 313 -11.66 -19.47 -10.07
N ALA A 314 -12.23 -19.79 -11.24
CA ALA A 314 -11.78 -20.84 -12.14
C ALA A 314 -10.77 -20.36 -13.19
N GLY A 315 -10.40 -19.06 -13.18
CA GLY A 315 -9.48 -18.47 -14.14
C GLY A 315 -10.13 -18.13 -15.48
N VAL A 316 -11.46 -18.17 -15.57
CA VAL A 316 -12.20 -17.72 -16.75
C VAL A 316 -12.48 -16.24 -16.65
N SER A 317 -12.22 -15.52 -17.72
CA SER A 317 -12.54 -14.08 -17.78
C SER A 317 -13.62 -13.80 -18.81
N ARG A 318 -14.45 -12.80 -18.52
CA ARG A 318 -15.50 -12.33 -19.42
C ARG A 318 -15.72 -10.84 -19.28
N THR A 319 -16.10 -10.19 -20.36
CA THR A 319 -16.52 -8.78 -20.33
C THR A 319 -17.92 -8.67 -19.74
N VAL A 320 -18.07 -7.72 -18.81
CA VAL A 320 -19.34 -7.40 -18.14
C VAL A 320 -19.58 -5.91 -18.23
N GLU A 321 -20.81 -5.51 -18.57
CA GLU A 321 -21.29 -4.13 -18.45
C GLU A 321 -22.22 -4.04 -17.25
N LEU A 322 -22.03 -3.03 -16.42
CA LEU A 322 -22.76 -2.81 -15.18
C LEU A 322 -23.40 -1.42 -15.21
N GLU A 323 -24.68 -1.35 -14.91
CA GLU A 323 -25.39 -0.09 -14.72
C GLU A 323 -24.85 0.70 -13.51
N PRO A 324 -25.11 2.00 -13.42
CA PRO A 324 -24.74 2.80 -12.25
C PRO A 324 -25.20 2.17 -10.93
N SER A 325 -24.27 2.02 -9.98
CA SER A 325 -24.53 1.44 -8.65
C SER A 325 -25.07 0.01 -8.65
N GLU A 326 -24.90 -0.74 -9.75
CA GLU A 326 -25.38 -2.11 -9.84
C GLU A 326 -24.59 -3.07 -8.97
N ILE A 327 -25.31 -3.95 -8.26
CA ILE A 327 -24.77 -5.15 -7.60
C ILE A 327 -25.31 -6.36 -8.35
N ARG A 328 -24.45 -7.05 -9.08
CA ARG A 328 -24.83 -8.24 -9.86
C ARG A 328 -24.34 -9.51 -9.19
N TRP A 329 -25.28 -10.36 -8.79
CA TRP A 329 -24.99 -11.68 -8.24
C TRP A 329 -24.90 -12.75 -9.33
N GLU A 330 -23.85 -13.53 -9.27
CA GLU A 330 -23.56 -14.61 -10.21
C GLU A 330 -23.27 -15.92 -9.47
N LYS A 331 -23.53 -17.03 -10.13
CA LYS A 331 -23.17 -18.35 -9.58
C LYS A 331 -21.73 -18.70 -9.94
N ILE A 332 -21.03 -19.29 -9.00
CA ILE A 332 -19.73 -19.92 -9.25
C ILE A 332 -19.97 -21.17 -10.07
N SER A 333 -19.36 -21.28 -11.22
CA SER A 333 -19.50 -22.41 -12.15
C SER A 333 -18.67 -23.63 -11.74
#